data_eaafdd6273cb2a57d677c0e3b8a551ac
#
_entry.id   eaafdd6273cb2a57d677c0e3b8a551ac
#
_cell.length_a   1.000
_cell.length_b   1.000
_cell.length_c   1.000
_cell.angle_alpha   90.00
_cell.angle_beta   90.00
_cell.angle_gamma   90.00
#
_symmetry.space_group_name_H-M   'P 1'
#
loop_
_entity.id
_entity.type
_entity.pdbx_description
1 polymer ?
#
loop_
_entity_poly.entity_id
_entity_poly.type
_entity_poly.pdbx_seq_one_letter_code
_entity_poly.pdbx_strand_id
1 'polypeptide(L)'
;GADGAAQVLRAKHIVLATGARARQLPQLPGDGKTVWTYREALTPPALPKRLLIVGAGAIGIEFASFYRAVGAEVTVVEMAPRIPPLEDEDISAQVAASLKQDGIQVHTQVALEQATRAGDAWQLTLRQQGGPQGTLQLQADVVLVAAGIVGNVEDLGLDKTRVQVEKTHIVTDAQCRTAEPGVYAIGDVAGPPWLAHKASHEGVMCVEHIAGLHPHAL
;
A
#
# COMPACT_ATOMS: atom_id res chain seq x y z
N GLY A 1 -28.47 3.15 -6.57
CA GLY A 1 -28.44 4.27 -7.51
C GLY A 1 -28.08 5.57 -6.81
N ALA A 2 -27.77 6.63 -7.55
CA ALA A 2 -27.44 7.95 -7.00
C ALA A 2 -28.61 8.58 -6.19
N ASP A 3 -29.80 8.07 -6.35
CA ASP A 3 -31.04 8.40 -5.65
C ASP A 3 -31.27 7.58 -4.37
N GLY A 4 -30.32 6.74 -3.99
CA GLY A 4 -30.42 5.83 -2.85
C GLY A 4 -31.27 4.58 -3.10
N ALA A 5 -31.82 4.40 -4.31
CA ALA A 5 -32.63 3.22 -4.65
C ALA A 5 -31.71 1.99 -4.80
N ALA A 6 -32.11 0.88 -4.17
CA ALA A 6 -31.43 -0.40 -4.33
C ALA A 6 -31.92 -1.09 -5.60
N GLN A 7 -31.02 -1.54 -6.44
CA GLN A 7 -31.30 -2.38 -7.59
C GLN A 7 -30.67 -3.77 -7.37
N VAL A 8 -31.47 -4.82 -7.52
CA VAL A 8 -30.98 -6.20 -7.43
C VAL A 8 -30.67 -6.71 -8.84
N LEU A 9 -29.43 -7.08 -9.07
CA LEU A 9 -28.98 -7.76 -10.28
C LEU A 9 -28.71 -9.23 -9.96
N ARG A 10 -29.06 -10.13 -10.89
CA ARG A 10 -28.77 -11.56 -10.80
C ARG A 10 -27.85 -11.94 -11.95
N ALA A 11 -26.76 -12.62 -11.65
CA ALA A 11 -25.78 -13.08 -12.64
C ALA A 11 -25.38 -14.52 -12.35
N LYS A 12 -24.95 -15.24 -13.39
CA LYS A 12 -24.34 -16.59 -13.25
C LYS A 12 -22.90 -16.48 -12.71
N HIS A 13 -22.22 -15.41 -13.05
CA HIS A 13 -20.84 -15.15 -12.68
C HIS A 13 -20.71 -13.73 -12.15
N ILE A 14 -19.97 -13.58 -11.06
CA ILE A 14 -19.68 -12.29 -10.40
C ILE A 14 -18.16 -12.18 -10.26
N VAL A 15 -17.58 -11.09 -10.74
CA VAL A 15 -16.14 -10.81 -10.60
C VAL A 15 -15.97 -9.65 -9.63
N LEU A 16 -15.27 -9.90 -8.53
CA LEU A 16 -14.90 -8.89 -7.54
C LEU A 16 -13.58 -8.26 -7.96
N ALA A 17 -13.60 -6.99 -8.29
CA ALA A 17 -12.45 -6.20 -8.75
C ALA A 17 -12.39 -4.87 -8.00
N THR A 18 -12.62 -4.91 -6.69
CA THR A 18 -12.79 -3.73 -5.83
C THR A 18 -11.47 -3.03 -5.47
N GLY A 19 -10.34 -3.67 -5.85
CA GLY A 19 -9.01 -3.09 -5.66
C GLY A 19 -8.56 -3.06 -4.20
N ALA A 20 -7.64 -2.16 -3.91
CA ALA A 20 -7.04 -1.97 -2.60
C ALA A 20 -6.89 -0.48 -2.27
N ARG A 21 -6.57 -0.18 -1.02
CA ARG A 21 -6.29 1.17 -0.51
C ARG A 21 -5.08 1.18 0.40
N ALA A 22 -4.53 2.36 0.65
CA ALA A 22 -3.44 2.55 1.59
C ALA A 22 -3.85 2.08 3.00
N ARG A 23 -2.94 1.36 3.65
CA ARG A 23 -3.08 0.99 5.06
C ARG A 23 -3.00 2.26 5.91
N GLN A 24 -3.93 2.41 6.85
CA GLN A 24 -3.88 3.47 7.84
C GLN A 24 -3.07 3.02 9.05
N LEU A 25 -2.31 3.93 9.64
CA LEU A 25 -1.64 3.72 10.91
C LEU A 25 -2.49 4.33 12.04
N PRO A 26 -2.84 3.59 13.09
CA PRO A 26 -3.66 4.13 14.19
C PRO A 26 -3.04 5.34 14.87
N GLN A 27 -1.69 5.38 14.95
CA GLN A 27 -0.94 6.49 15.55
C GLN A 27 -0.87 7.73 14.65
N LEU A 28 -1.17 7.57 13.36
CA LEU A 28 -1.03 8.61 12.34
C LEU A 28 -2.07 8.42 11.23
N PRO A 29 -3.37 8.60 11.55
CA PRO A 29 -4.42 8.47 10.55
C PRO A 29 -4.30 9.56 9.48
N GLY A 30 -4.54 9.19 8.23
CA GLY A 30 -4.51 10.14 7.12
C GLY A 30 -5.55 11.24 7.29
N ASP A 31 -5.12 12.50 7.20
CA ASP A 31 -5.96 13.69 7.30
C ASP A 31 -6.19 14.37 5.94
N GLY A 32 -5.54 13.87 4.88
CA GLY A 32 -5.59 14.42 3.53
C GLY A 32 -4.92 15.79 3.37
N LYS A 33 -4.28 16.31 4.42
CA LYS A 33 -3.64 17.64 4.44
C LYS A 33 -2.16 17.57 4.74
N THR A 34 -1.80 16.94 5.84
CA THR A 34 -0.43 16.84 6.35
C THR A 34 0.00 15.41 6.63
N VAL A 35 -0.95 14.50 6.70
CA VAL A 35 -0.72 13.06 6.69
C VAL A 35 -1.32 12.51 5.40
N TRP A 36 -0.45 12.13 4.49
CA TRP A 36 -0.79 11.69 3.14
C TRP A 36 -0.76 10.17 3.01
N THR A 37 -1.57 9.70 2.09
CA THR A 37 -1.38 8.42 1.40
C THR A 37 -0.79 8.67 0.01
N TYR A 38 -0.63 7.63 -0.80
CA TYR A 38 -0.22 7.78 -2.20
C TYR A 38 -1.16 8.71 -2.99
N ARG A 39 -2.43 8.82 -2.62
CA ARG A 39 -3.42 9.67 -3.34
C ARG A 39 -3.07 11.14 -3.24
N GLU A 40 -2.85 11.63 -2.05
CA GLU A 40 -2.45 13.01 -1.80
C GLU A 40 -1.05 13.28 -2.34
N ALA A 41 -0.15 12.29 -2.22
CA ALA A 41 1.21 12.40 -2.73
C ALA A 41 1.29 12.49 -4.27
N LEU A 42 0.32 11.96 -5.01
CA LEU A 42 0.23 12.10 -6.46
C LEU A 42 -0.24 13.50 -6.91
N THR A 43 -1.02 14.19 -6.08
CA THR A 43 -1.60 15.50 -6.42
C THR A 43 -1.51 16.44 -5.22
N PRO A 44 -0.28 16.77 -4.76
CA PRO A 44 -0.10 17.57 -3.57
C PRO A 44 -0.55 19.03 -3.82
N PRO A 45 -1.16 19.68 -2.81
CA PRO A 45 -1.55 21.09 -2.93
C PRO A 45 -0.33 22.03 -2.98
N ALA A 46 0.79 21.61 -2.42
CA ALA A 46 2.07 22.31 -2.44
C ALA A 46 3.22 21.33 -2.18
N LEU A 47 4.42 21.67 -2.64
CA LEU A 47 5.63 20.91 -2.33
C LEU A 47 5.99 21.08 -0.84
N PRO A 48 6.07 20.00 -0.04
CA PRO A 48 6.54 20.10 1.33
C PRO A 48 8.04 20.40 1.38
N LYS A 49 8.47 21.19 2.36
CA LYS A 49 9.91 21.40 2.59
C LYS A 49 10.55 20.14 3.16
N ARG A 50 9.92 19.55 4.20
CA ARG A 50 10.37 18.33 4.88
C ARG A 50 9.29 17.27 4.77
N LEU A 51 9.59 16.21 4.03
CA LEU A 51 8.71 15.04 3.87
C LEU A 51 9.30 13.86 4.63
N LEU A 52 8.52 13.29 5.54
CA LEU A 52 8.85 12.01 6.15
C LEU A 52 7.98 10.91 5.55
N ILE A 53 8.59 9.82 5.14
CA ILE A 53 7.92 8.66 4.55
C ILE A 53 8.02 7.48 5.51
N VAL A 54 6.87 6.93 5.89
CA VAL A 54 6.78 5.74 6.74
C VAL A 54 6.53 4.52 5.87
N GLY A 55 7.54 3.66 5.76
CA GLY A 55 7.58 2.48 4.90
C GLY A 55 8.48 2.66 3.68
N ALA A 56 9.37 1.70 3.46
CA ALA A 56 10.36 1.70 2.38
C ALA A 56 10.13 0.56 1.36
N GLY A 57 8.88 0.17 1.14
CA GLY A 57 8.49 -0.62 -0.02
C GLY A 57 8.58 0.20 -1.30
N ALA A 58 8.22 -0.39 -2.45
CA ALA A 58 8.27 0.26 -3.76
C ALA A 58 7.63 1.66 -3.74
N ILE A 59 6.41 1.79 -3.23
CA ILE A 59 5.69 3.07 -3.15
C ILE A 59 6.49 4.12 -2.37
N GLY A 60 7.01 3.76 -1.19
CA GLY A 60 7.77 4.69 -0.35
C GLY A 60 9.05 5.18 -1.01
N ILE A 61 9.79 4.28 -1.67
CA ILE A 61 11.05 4.61 -2.35
C ILE A 61 10.80 5.44 -3.61
N GLU A 62 9.79 5.13 -4.41
CA GLU A 62 9.42 5.91 -5.59
C GLU A 62 9.07 7.35 -5.22
N PHE A 63 8.22 7.55 -4.20
CA PHE A 63 7.92 8.89 -3.71
C PHE A 63 9.12 9.58 -3.07
N ALA A 64 10.01 8.84 -2.36
CA ALA A 64 11.23 9.42 -1.81
C ALA A 64 12.11 10.00 -2.90
N SER A 65 12.35 9.25 -3.96
CA SER A 65 13.13 9.67 -5.11
C SER A 65 12.47 10.85 -5.83
N PHE A 66 11.17 10.77 -6.10
CA PHE A 66 10.42 11.85 -6.75
C PHE A 66 10.48 13.16 -5.97
N TYR A 67 10.10 13.14 -4.68
CA TYR A 67 10.06 14.36 -3.88
C TYR A 67 11.45 14.94 -3.64
N ARG A 68 12.47 14.10 -3.53
CA ARG A 68 13.86 14.56 -3.45
C ARG A 68 14.29 15.25 -4.73
N ALA A 69 13.96 14.68 -5.89
CA ALA A 69 14.30 15.26 -7.19
C ALA A 69 13.65 16.63 -7.43
N VAL A 70 12.45 16.85 -6.89
CA VAL A 70 11.77 18.16 -6.98
C VAL A 70 12.11 19.13 -5.85
N GLY A 71 13.06 18.77 -4.97
CA GLY A 71 13.69 19.69 -4.01
C GLY A 71 13.23 19.60 -2.56
N ALA A 72 12.43 18.61 -2.17
CA ALA A 72 12.09 18.38 -0.77
C ALA A 72 13.28 17.79 0.01
N GLU A 73 13.36 18.06 1.31
CA GLU A 73 14.15 17.29 2.26
C GLU A 73 13.36 16.03 2.59
N VAL A 74 13.93 14.85 2.27
CA VAL A 74 13.22 13.58 2.42
C VAL A 74 13.90 12.69 3.45
N THR A 75 13.09 12.17 4.38
CA THR A 75 13.50 11.15 5.34
C THR A 75 12.58 9.93 5.20
N VAL A 76 13.17 8.75 5.08
CA VAL A 76 12.47 7.47 5.03
C VAL A 76 12.71 6.68 6.31
N VAL A 77 11.66 6.14 6.90
CA VAL A 77 11.72 5.28 8.08
C VAL A 77 11.12 3.91 7.79
N GLU A 78 11.81 2.85 8.20
CA GLU A 78 11.42 1.46 7.91
C GLU A 78 11.65 0.56 9.14
N MET A 79 10.70 -0.33 9.41
CA MET A 79 10.80 -1.30 10.50
C MET A 79 11.77 -2.45 10.19
N ALA A 80 11.87 -2.84 8.93
CA ALA A 80 12.76 -3.88 8.46
C ALA A 80 14.25 -3.44 8.53
N PRO A 81 15.17 -4.40 8.54
CA PRO A 81 16.60 -4.08 8.63
C PRO A 81 17.19 -3.54 7.31
N ARG A 82 16.51 -3.67 6.19
CA ARG A 82 16.99 -3.22 4.87
C ARG A 82 15.87 -2.60 4.03
N ILE A 83 16.21 -1.90 2.98
CA ILE A 83 15.30 -1.23 2.05
C ILE A 83 15.73 -1.45 0.59
N PRO A 84 14.79 -1.81 -0.32
CA PRO A 84 13.43 -2.30 -0.06
C PRO A 84 13.44 -3.61 0.75
N PRO A 85 12.48 -3.85 1.62
CA PRO A 85 12.55 -4.99 2.55
C PRO A 85 12.32 -6.37 1.89
N LEU A 86 11.70 -6.41 0.72
CA LEU A 86 11.32 -7.65 0.02
C LEU A 86 12.30 -8.04 -1.10
N GLU A 87 13.25 -7.17 -1.44
CA GLU A 87 14.23 -7.43 -2.48
C GLU A 87 15.45 -8.23 -1.96
N ASP A 88 16.23 -8.77 -2.88
CA ASP A 88 17.50 -9.42 -2.55
C ASP A 88 18.43 -8.45 -1.82
N GLU A 89 19.30 -8.98 -0.99
CA GLU A 89 20.19 -8.19 -0.13
C GLU A 89 21.10 -7.26 -0.93
N ASP A 90 21.67 -7.77 -2.02
CA ASP A 90 22.54 -7.00 -2.91
C ASP A 90 21.78 -5.84 -3.58
N ILE A 91 20.54 -6.08 -4.00
CA ILE A 91 19.69 -5.05 -4.60
C ILE A 91 19.32 -4.00 -3.53
N SER A 92 18.94 -4.45 -2.34
CA SER A 92 18.63 -3.55 -1.23
C SER A 92 19.81 -2.66 -0.87
N ALA A 93 21.04 -3.22 -0.86
CA ALA A 93 22.26 -2.45 -0.58
C ALA A 93 22.52 -1.38 -1.65
N GLN A 94 22.32 -1.71 -2.94
CA GLN A 94 22.49 -0.75 -4.04
C GLN A 94 21.46 0.38 -3.97
N VAL A 95 20.17 0.05 -3.72
CA VAL A 95 19.13 1.06 -3.58
C VAL A 95 19.40 1.98 -2.40
N ALA A 96 19.77 1.42 -1.24
CA ALA A 96 20.12 2.24 -0.07
C ALA A 96 21.29 3.18 -0.34
N ALA A 97 22.33 2.72 -1.07
CA ALA A 97 23.45 3.55 -1.47
C ALA A 97 23.04 4.69 -2.42
N SER A 98 22.20 4.41 -3.40
CA SER A 98 21.67 5.40 -4.34
C SER A 98 20.85 6.48 -3.62
N LEU A 99 19.91 6.09 -2.76
CA LEU A 99 19.10 7.04 -2.00
C LEU A 99 19.96 7.96 -1.13
N LYS A 100 21.01 7.41 -0.52
CA LYS A 100 21.96 8.19 0.26
C LYS A 100 22.75 9.19 -0.60
N GLN A 101 23.18 8.79 -1.80
CA GLN A 101 23.84 9.70 -2.76
C GLN A 101 22.93 10.86 -3.17
N ASP A 102 21.65 10.61 -3.32
CA ASP A 102 20.64 11.62 -3.63
C ASP A 102 20.31 12.52 -2.42
N GLY A 103 20.91 12.25 -1.26
CA GLY A 103 20.74 13.03 -0.02
C GLY A 103 19.42 12.71 0.70
N ILE A 104 18.84 11.54 0.49
CA ILE A 104 17.70 11.04 1.24
C ILE A 104 18.22 10.42 2.54
N GLN A 105 17.64 10.82 3.68
CA GLN A 105 17.94 10.20 4.97
C GLN A 105 17.12 8.92 5.11
N VAL A 106 17.78 7.83 5.51
CA VAL A 106 17.13 6.53 5.70
C VAL A 106 17.42 6.00 7.09
N HIS A 107 16.36 5.64 7.81
CA HIS A 107 16.43 4.98 9.11
C HIS A 107 15.70 3.64 9.02
N THR A 108 16.46 2.56 9.11
CA THR A 108 15.96 1.18 9.19
C THR A 108 15.86 0.71 10.64
N GLN A 109 15.13 -0.40 10.86
CA GLN A 109 14.90 -0.98 12.18
C GLN A 109 14.29 0.01 13.17
N VAL A 110 13.41 0.90 12.70
CA VAL A 110 12.70 1.86 13.53
C VAL A 110 11.19 1.75 13.33
N ALA A 111 10.44 1.76 14.42
CA ALA A 111 8.99 1.74 14.40
C ALA A 111 8.43 3.08 14.89
N LEU A 112 7.42 3.61 14.23
CA LEU A 112 6.69 4.78 14.69
C LEU A 112 5.95 4.42 16.00
N GLU A 113 6.31 5.11 17.08
CA GLU A 113 5.68 4.95 18.39
C GLU A 113 4.64 6.02 18.64
N GLN A 114 4.98 7.27 18.35
CA GLN A 114 4.10 8.42 18.58
C GLN A 114 4.29 9.46 17.48
N ALA A 115 3.20 10.11 17.10
CA ALA A 115 3.21 11.31 16.26
C ALA A 115 2.34 12.37 16.90
N THR A 116 2.87 13.58 17.03
CA THR A 116 2.15 14.74 17.62
C THR A 116 2.32 15.96 16.74
N ARG A 117 1.29 16.76 16.65
CA ARG A 117 1.34 18.03 15.94
C ARG A 117 1.89 19.11 16.87
N ALA A 118 2.94 19.81 16.44
CA ALA A 118 3.55 20.92 17.16
C ALA A 118 3.65 22.13 16.23
N GLY A 119 2.68 23.02 16.32
CA GLY A 119 2.53 24.13 15.37
C GLY A 119 2.28 23.61 13.95
N ASP A 120 3.10 24.03 13.00
CA ASP A 120 2.98 23.64 11.59
C ASP A 120 3.75 22.36 11.24
N ALA A 121 4.41 21.72 12.20
CA ALA A 121 5.20 20.54 11.98
C ALA A 121 4.69 19.33 12.79
N TRP A 122 4.95 18.15 12.27
CA TRP A 122 4.84 16.88 12.98
C TRP A 122 6.12 16.61 13.76
N GLN A 123 5.97 16.16 14.99
CA GLN A 123 7.04 15.54 15.78
C GLN A 123 6.76 14.05 15.90
N LEU A 124 7.71 13.26 15.45
CA LEU A 124 7.59 11.80 15.41
C LEU A 124 8.63 11.19 16.33
N THR A 125 8.16 10.33 17.21
CA THR A 125 8.99 9.50 18.08
C THR A 125 9.04 8.10 17.48
N LEU A 126 10.24 7.65 17.14
CA LEU A 126 10.48 6.31 16.61
C LEU A 126 11.29 5.50 17.62
N ARG A 127 10.93 4.24 17.77
CA ARG A 127 11.65 3.30 18.63
C ARG A 127 12.56 2.42 17.78
N GLN A 128 13.83 2.33 18.19
CA GLN A 128 14.79 1.40 17.63
C GLN A 128 14.32 -0.05 17.87
N GLN A 129 14.41 -0.88 16.82
CA GLN A 129 14.13 -2.32 16.87
C GLN A 129 15.46 -3.09 16.86
N GLY A 130 15.54 -4.18 17.64
CA GLY A 130 16.67 -5.12 17.53
C GLY A 130 18.03 -4.67 18.06
N GLY A 131 18.09 -3.59 18.88
CA GLY A 131 19.34 -3.07 19.43
C GLY A 131 19.16 -2.43 20.82
N PRO A 132 20.15 -1.66 21.32
CA PRO A 132 19.99 -0.87 22.53
C PRO A 132 18.74 -0.01 22.41
N GLN A 133 17.90 -0.04 23.45
CA GLN A 133 16.67 0.73 23.46
C GLN A 133 16.97 2.22 23.34
N GLY A 134 16.60 2.80 22.20
CA GLY A 134 16.74 4.22 21.91
C GLY A 134 15.54 4.76 21.18
N THR A 135 15.27 6.03 21.38
CA THR A 135 14.25 6.76 20.62
C THR A 135 14.92 7.75 19.68
N LEU A 136 14.44 7.82 18.46
CA LEU A 136 14.79 8.82 17.46
C LEU A 136 13.65 9.82 17.36
N GLN A 137 13.98 11.12 17.45
CA GLN A 137 13.01 12.20 17.26
C GLN A 137 13.22 12.82 15.88
N LEU A 138 12.17 12.87 15.07
CA LEU A 138 12.18 13.48 13.75
C LEU A 138 11.08 14.53 13.63
N GLN A 139 11.29 15.48 12.73
CA GLN A 139 10.31 16.50 12.39
C GLN A 139 10.02 16.48 10.90
N ALA A 140 8.75 16.72 10.55
CA ALA A 140 8.31 16.82 9.17
C ALA A 140 7.15 17.82 9.02
N ASP A 141 7.03 18.45 7.87
CA ASP A 141 5.87 19.30 7.55
C ASP A 141 4.72 18.41 7.08
N VAL A 142 5.06 17.35 6.35
CA VAL A 142 4.14 16.34 5.84
C VAL A 142 4.69 14.95 6.11
N VAL A 143 3.80 14.02 6.45
CA VAL A 143 4.12 12.60 6.58
C VAL A 143 3.36 11.80 5.54
N LEU A 144 4.08 11.03 4.72
CA LEU A 144 3.50 10.07 3.78
C LEU A 144 3.50 8.67 4.40
N VAL A 145 2.32 8.08 4.55
CA VAL A 145 2.18 6.70 5.02
C VAL A 145 2.20 5.75 3.82
N ALA A 146 3.30 5.03 3.66
CA ALA A 146 3.55 4.02 2.64
C ALA A 146 3.74 2.61 3.26
N ALA A 147 3.05 2.32 4.37
CA ALA A 147 3.17 1.09 5.17
C ALA A 147 2.34 -0.09 4.63
N GLY A 148 2.21 -0.20 3.32
CA GLY A 148 1.47 -1.23 2.62
C GLY A 148 0.04 -0.84 2.26
N ILE A 149 -0.67 -1.81 1.68
CA ILE A 149 -2.06 -1.66 1.23
C ILE A 149 -2.94 -2.75 1.81
N VAL A 150 -4.25 -2.54 1.75
CA VAL A 150 -5.28 -3.49 2.20
C VAL A 150 -6.37 -3.59 1.13
N GLY A 151 -6.83 -4.82 0.85
CA GLY A 151 -7.91 -5.07 -0.09
C GLY A 151 -9.22 -4.43 0.35
N ASN A 152 -10.04 -4.00 -0.60
CA ASN A 152 -11.36 -3.44 -0.34
C ASN A 152 -12.39 -4.56 -0.28
N VAL A 153 -12.53 -5.18 0.88
CA VAL A 153 -13.37 -6.36 1.12
C VAL A 153 -14.58 -6.07 2.00
N GLU A 154 -14.64 -4.89 2.60
CA GLU A 154 -15.73 -4.49 3.50
C GLU A 154 -17.02 -4.19 2.71
N ASP A 155 -18.16 -4.38 3.35
CA ASP A 155 -19.51 -4.06 2.85
C ASP A 155 -19.90 -4.76 1.54
N LEU A 156 -19.20 -5.82 1.16
CA LEU A 156 -19.49 -6.66 0.00
C LEU A 156 -20.45 -7.83 0.35
N GLY A 157 -20.82 -7.99 1.62
CA GLY A 157 -21.67 -9.09 2.08
C GLY A 157 -20.99 -10.46 1.99
N LEU A 158 -19.65 -10.51 2.03
CA LEU A 158 -18.87 -11.75 1.92
C LEU A 158 -19.12 -12.73 3.06
N ASP A 159 -19.54 -12.22 4.22
CA ASP A 159 -19.92 -12.99 5.40
C ASP A 159 -21.11 -13.94 5.15
N LYS A 160 -21.90 -13.70 4.09
CA LYS A 160 -23.05 -14.51 3.66
C LYS A 160 -22.69 -15.50 2.55
N THR A 161 -21.43 -15.62 2.21
CA THR A 161 -20.90 -16.44 1.13
C THR A 161 -19.79 -17.36 1.65
N ARG A 162 -19.26 -18.24 0.78
CA ARG A 162 -18.07 -19.05 1.08
C ARG A 162 -16.76 -18.35 0.72
N VAL A 163 -16.83 -17.10 0.25
CA VAL A 163 -15.61 -16.32 -0.08
C VAL A 163 -14.75 -16.18 1.17
N GLN A 164 -13.51 -16.56 1.06
CA GLN A 164 -12.52 -16.47 2.14
C GLN A 164 -11.68 -15.20 1.98
N VAL A 165 -11.41 -14.55 3.10
CA VAL A 165 -10.54 -13.38 3.17
C VAL A 165 -9.40 -13.69 4.11
N GLU A 166 -8.16 -13.59 3.62
CA GLU A 166 -6.94 -13.75 4.41
C GLU A 166 -6.12 -12.45 4.34
N LYS A 167 -5.66 -11.98 5.49
CA LYS A 167 -4.81 -10.77 5.59
C LYS A 167 -5.33 -9.57 4.76
N THR A 168 -6.65 -9.39 4.69
CA THR A 168 -7.34 -8.32 3.95
C THR A 168 -7.54 -8.56 2.45
N HIS A 169 -7.20 -9.71 1.90
CA HIS A 169 -7.38 -10.02 0.48
C HIS A 169 -8.28 -11.25 0.30
N ILE A 170 -8.99 -11.29 -0.83
CA ILE A 170 -9.82 -12.44 -1.19
C ILE A 170 -8.93 -13.58 -1.67
N VAL A 171 -9.13 -14.75 -1.09
CA VAL A 171 -8.41 -15.97 -1.49
C VAL A 171 -8.97 -16.49 -2.82
N THR A 172 -8.09 -16.71 -3.78
CA THR A 172 -8.44 -17.25 -5.09
C THR A 172 -7.51 -18.42 -5.47
N ASP A 173 -7.97 -19.26 -6.38
CA ASP A 173 -7.11 -20.22 -7.06
C ASP A 173 -6.45 -19.62 -8.31
N ALA A 174 -5.69 -20.45 -9.02
CA ALA A 174 -4.97 -20.06 -10.25
C ALA A 174 -5.90 -19.63 -11.41
N GLN A 175 -7.20 -19.83 -11.33
CA GLN A 175 -8.21 -19.38 -12.28
C GLN A 175 -9.07 -18.24 -11.76
N CYS A 176 -8.59 -17.53 -10.73
CA CYS A 176 -9.28 -16.43 -10.06
C CYS A 176 -10.60 -16.82 -9.38
N ARG A 177 -10.87 -18.13 -9.18
CA ARG A 177 -12.09 -18.59 -8.51
C ARG A 177 -11.95 -18.42 -7.01
N THR A 178 -13.02 -17.99 -6.36
CA THR A 178 -13.15 -18.04 -4.90
C THR A 178 -13.75 -19.38 -4.46
N ALA A 179 -13.89 -19.57 -3.15
CA ALA A 179 -14.59 -20.76 -2.62
C ALA A 179 -16.11 -20.72 -2.85
N GLU A 180 -16.69 -19.57 -3.27
CA GLU A 180 -18.10 -19.46 -3.64
C GLU A 180 -18.27 -19.75 -5.14
N PRO A 181 -19.05 -20.76 -5.53
CA PRO A 181 -19.27 -21.10 -6.94
C PRO A 181 -19.83 -19.92 -7.74
N GLY A 182 -19.22 -19.64 -8.89
CA GLY A 182 -19.60 -18.52 -9.75
C GLY A 182 -19.11 -17.15 -9.30
N VAL A 183 -18.34 -17.07 -8.19
CA VAL A 183 -17.72 -15.83 -7.72
C VAL A 183 -16.21 -15.90 -7.91
N TYR A 184 -15.67 -14.86 -8.52
CA TYR A 184 -14.26 -14.69 -8.85
C TYR A 184 -13.73 -13.42 -8.22
N ALA A 185 -12.40 -13.32 -8.02
CA ALA A 185 -11.76 -12.06 -7.61
C ALA A 185 -10.46 -11.86 -8.40
N ILE A 186 -10.20 -10.62 -8.82
CA ILE A 186 -9.05 -10.22 -9.64
C ILE A 186 -8.45 -8.90 -9.17
N GLY A 187 -7.23 -8.65 -9.56
CA GLY A 187 -6.50 -7.42 -9.25
C GLY A 187 -6.09 -7.33 -7.79
N ASP A 188 -5.95 -6.11 -7.30
CA ASP A 188 -5.35 -5.86 -5.99
C ASP A 188 -6.13 -6.47 -4.83
N VAL A 189 -7.44 -6.66 -4.95
CA VAL A 189 -8.25 -7.31 -3.92
C VAL A 189 -7.93 -8.80 -3.77
N ALA A 190 -7.37 -9.44 -4.81
CA ALA A 190 -6.95 -10.84 -4.79
C ALA A 190 -5.50 -11.04 -4.30
N GLY A 191 -4.79 -9.96 -3.94
CA GLY A 191 -3.45 -10.02 -3.34
C GLY A 191 -2.31 -9.67 -4.27
N PRO A 192 -1.07 -9.80 -3.77
CA PRO A 192 0.14 -9.43 -4.50
C PRO A 192 0.42 -10.34 -5.72
N PRO A 193 1.26 -9.86 -6.65
CA PRO A 193 1.80 -8.52 -6.73
C PRO A 193 0.73 -7.50 -7.16
N TRP A 194 0.75 -6.31 -6.55
CA TRP A 194 -0.24 -5.25 -6.81
C TRP A 194 0.19 -4.41 -8.02
N LEU A 195 -0.06 -4.93 -9.21
CA LEU A 195 0.37 -4.37 -10.48
C LEU A 195 -0.80 -4.31 -11.46
N ALA A 196 -0.94 -3.18 -12.15
CA ALA A 196 -2.03 -2.97 -13.09
C ALA A 196 -2.06 -4.02 -14.22
N HIS A 197 -0.91 -4.42 -14.73
CA HIS A 197 -0.82 -5.44 -15.76
C HIS A 197 -1.19 -6.85 -15.24
N LYS A 198 -0.85 -7.20 -13.99
CA LYS A 198 -1.35 -8.44 -13.35
C LYS A 198 -2.88 -8.43 -13.34
N ALA A 199 -3.50 -7.36 -12.86
CA ALA A 199 -4.96 -7.23 -12.81
C ALA A 199 -5.60 -7.38 -14.20
N SER A 200 -4.98 -6.80 -15.25
CA SER A 200 -5.45 -6.91 -16.63
C SER A 200 -5.37 -8.37 -17.14
N HIS A 201 -4.26 -9.04 -16.89
CA HIS A 201 -4.09 -10.45 -17.30
C HIS A 201 -5.02 -11.38 -16.52
N GLU A 202 -5.18 -11.18 -15.22
CA GLU A 202 -6.16 -11.93 -14.42
C GLU A 202 -7.58 -11.75 -14.96
N GLY A 203 -7.94 -10.51 -15.35
CA GLY A 203 -9.24 -10.22 -15.94
C GLY A 203 -9.51 -11.00 -17.24
N VAL A 204 -8.54 -11.02 -18.16
CA VAL A 204 -8.62 -11.81 -19.41
C VAL A 204 -8.74 -13.29 -19.09
N MET A 205 -7.84 -13.83 -18.29
CA MET A 205 -7.80 -15.25 -17.91
C MET A 205 -9.10 -15.68 -17.22
N CYS A 206 -9.63 -14.86 -16.30
CA CYS A 206 -10.87 -15.11 -15.61
C CYS A 206 -12.06 -15.23 -16.58
N VAL A 207 -12.18 -14.30 -17.54
CA VAL A 207 -13.27 -14.30 -18.54
C VAL A 207 -13.13 -15.45 -19.51
N GLU A 208 -11.93 -15.78 -19.96
CA GLU A 208 -11.67 -16.95 -20.83
C GLU A 208 -12.05 -18.25 -20.11
N HIS A 209 -11.71 -18.38 -18.81
CA HIS A 209 -12.12 -19.52 -18.00
C HIS A 209 -13.65 -19.61 -17.89
N ILE A 210 -14.34 -18.49 -17.63
CA ILE A 210 -15.81 -18.41 -17.58
C ILE A 210 -16.44 -18.82 -18.91
N ALA A 211 -15.79 -18.50 -20.03
CA ALA A 211 -16.22 -18.88 -21.38
C ALA A 211 -15.95 -20.36 -21.75
N GLY A 212 -15.35 -21.13 -20.83
CA GLY A 212 -15.02 -22.54 -21.08
C GLY A 212 -13.73 -22.74 -21.87
N LEU A 213 -12.93 -21.69 -22.05
CA LEU A 213 -11.58 -21.78 -22.59
C LEU A 213 -10.61 -22.30 -21.49
N HIS A 214 -9.44 -22.75 -21.89
CA HIS A 214 -8.41 -23.25 -20.97
C HIS A 214 -7.19 -22.29 -20.96
N PRO A 215 -7.30 -21.09 -20.37
CA PRO A 215 -6.18 -20.17 -20.32
C PRO A 215 -5.05 -20.73 -19.44
N HIS A 216 -3.81 -20.37 -19.78
CA HIS A 216 -2.69 -20.63 -18.91
C HIS A 216 -2.81 -19.76 -17.65
N ALA A 217 -2.49 -20.35 -16.48
CA ALA A 217 -2.35 -19.59 -15.25
C ALA A 217 -1.16 -18.62 -15.32
N LEU A 218 -1.27 -17.49 -14.67
CA LEU A 218 -0.21 -16.48 -14.55
C LEU A 218 0.87 -16.93 -13.56
#